data_d90fc34a2f6b56f7cd80d90761347164
#
_entry.id   d90fc34a2f6b56f7cd80d90761347164
#
_cell.length_a   1.000
_cell.length_b   1.000
_cell.length_c   1.000
_cell.angle_alpha   90.00
_cell.angle_beta   90.00
_cell.angle_gamma   90.00
#
_symmetry.space_group_name_H-M   'P 1'
#
loop_
_entity.id
_entity.type
_entity.pdbx_description
1 polymer ?
#
loop_
_entity_poly.entity_id
_entity_poly.type
_entity_poly.pdbx_seq_one_letter_code
_entity_poly.pdbx_strand_id
1 'polypeptide(L)'
;RQSAFDRALATVPFKGAVLNQVSRWWFETTKDICENHVRASPLPDVLVAARCQAFPVEFVVRGYITGSTSTSLWTHYKNGERTYCGIDFPDGLVKNQKLAENVCTPTTKDAEHDEPISGEDIVSTGRMTQAQWDECRGKALAIFARGQEIAASRGLVLVDTKFEFGLAEDGTCILIDEVLTPDSSRYWLAHSYEARHAAGQDPENIDKEFLRLWYRERCDPYKDEVIPAAPDELVCELSRRYILLYELITGGTF
;
A
#
# COMPACT_ATOMS: atom_id res chain seq x y z
N ARG A 1 -12.83 0.73 10.87
CA ARG A 1 -12.43 -0.62 11.29
C ARG A 1 -11.00 -0.89 10.80
N GLN A 2 -10.20 -1.62 11.58
CA GLN A 2 -8.96 -2.22 11.11
C GLN A 2 -9.24 -3.65 10.68
N SER A 3 -9.02 -3.96 9.41
CA SER A 3 -9.15 -5.31 8.85
C SER A 3 -7.79 -5.87 8.45
N ALA A 4 -7.60 -7.14 8.68
CA ALA A 4 -6.53 -7.96 8.13
C ALA A 4 -6.92 -9.43 8.30
N PHE A 5 -6.27 -10.35 7.59
CA PHE A 5 -6.56 -11.78 7.68
C PHE A 5 -8.03 -12.10 7.37
N ASP A 6 -8.62 -11.36 6.43
CA ASP A 6 -10.05 -11.43 6.01
C ASP A 6 -11.05 -11.22 7.15
N ARG A 7 -10.62 -10.54 8.23
CA ARG A 7 -11.41 -10.24 9.43
C ARG A 7 -11.30 -8.79 9.86
N ALA A 8 -12.35 -8.28 10.51
CA ALA A 8 -12.29 -7.03 11.25
C ALA A 8 -11.63 -7.30 12.62
N LEU A 9 -10.45 -6.72 12.85
CA LEU A 9 -9.66 -6.94 14.06
C LEU A 9 -10.05 -6.00 15.20
N ALA A 10 -10.28 -4.72 14.89
CA ALA A 10 -10.60 -3.69 15.87
C ALA A 10 -11.29 -2.50 15.21
N THR A 11 -11.98 -1.70 16.03
CA THR A 11 -12.40 -0.34 15.67
C THR A 11 -11.36 0.65 16.19
N VAL A 12 -10.69 1.34 15.27
CA VAL A 12 -9.61 2.29 15.60
C VAL A 12 -10.17 3.72 15.50
N PRO A 13 -10.11 4.52 16.59
CA PRO A 13 -10.57 5.90 16.57
C PRO A 13 -9.88 6.70 15.47
N PHE A 14 -10.61 7.64 14.87
CA PHE A 14 -10.15 8.56 13.82
C PHE A 14 -9.62 7.93 12.52
N LYS A 15 -9.48 6.60 12.44
CA LYS A 15 -8.87 5.93 11.29
C LYS A 15 -9.48 6.37 9.96
N GLY A 16 -10.81 6.41 9.84
CA GLY A 16 -11.49 6.81 8.60
C GLY A 16 -11.16 8.25 8.20
N ALA A 17 -11.16 9.17 9.16
CA ALA A 17 -10.81 10.58 8.92
C ALA A 17 -9.34 10.73 8.50
N VAL A 18 -8.42 10.01 9.14
CA VAL A 18 -6.99 10.03 8.77
C VAL A 18 -6.80 9.52 7.33
N LEU A 19 -7.34 8.33 7.02
CA LEU A 19 -7.20 7.73 5.68
C LEU A 19 -7.75 8.66 4.60
N ASN A 20 -8.94 9.21 4.82
CA ASN A 20 -9.58 10.12 3.86
C ASN A 20 -8.77 11.40 3.65
N GLN A 21 -8.27 12.03 4.73
CA GLN A 21 -7.49 13.27 4.63
C GLN A 21 -6.10 13.05 4.04
N VAL A 22 -5.40 11.94 4.39
CA VAL A 22 -4.13 11.54 3.77
C VAL A 22 -4.32 11.32 2.27
N SER A 23 -5.34 10.53 1.89
CA SER A 23 -5.65 10.23 0.50
C SER A 23 -5.96 11.51 -0.30
N ARG A 24 -6.82 12.39 0.26
CA ARG A 24 -7.14 13.69 -0.36
C ARG A 24 -5.89 14.54 -0.57
N TRP A 25 -5.00 14.62 0.42
CA TRP A 25 -3.76 15.39 0.30
C TRP A 25 -2.87 14.85 -0.82
N TRP A 26 -2.73 13.52 -0.93
CA TRP A 26 -1.97 12.89 -2.00
C TRP A 26 -2.61 13.06 -3.37
N PHE A 27 -3.93 12.93 -3.49
CA PHE A 27 -4.63 13.20 -4.76
C PHE A 27 -4.36 14.62 -5.28
N GLU A 28 -4.35 15.60 -4.40
CA GLU A 28 -4.02 16.97 -4.77
C GLU A 28 -2.53 17.15 -5.12
N THR A 29 -1.64 16.50 -4.37
CA THR A 29 -0.18 16.61 -4.55
C THR A 29 0.33 15.89 -5.80
N THR A 30 -0.43 14.93 -6.33
CA THR A 30 -0.06 14.12 -7.51
C THR A 30 -0.95 14.34 -8.71
N LYS A 31 -1.83 15.34 -8.69
CA LYS A 31 -2.78 15.62 -9.77
C LYS A 31 -2.11 16.02 -11.10
N ASP A 32 -0.88 16.53 -11.04
CA ASP A 32 -0.05 16.83 -12.22
C ASP A 32 0.48 15.55 -12.91
N ILE A 33 0.52 14.42 -12.21
CA ILE A 33 0.95 13.12 -12.75
C ILE A 33 -0.26 12.34 -13.27
N CYS A 34 -1.36 12.34 -12.52
CA CYS A 34 -2.56 11.59 -12.87
C CYS A 34 -3.81 12.28 -12.37
N GLU A 35 -4.80 12.41 -13.25
CA GLU A 35 -6.15 12.76 -12.82
C GLU A 35 -6.72 11.71 -11.86
N ASN A 36 -7.66 12.16 -11.01
CA ASN A 36 -8.25 11.28 -10.01
C ASN A 36 -9.77 11.46 -9.89
N HIS A 37 -10.39 10.57 -9.17
CA HIS A 37 -11.85 10.52 -9.04
C HIS A 37 -12.44 11.56 -8.07
N VAL A 38 -11.61 12.28 -7.29
CA VAL A 38 -12.09 13.17 -6.23
C VAL A 38 -12.80 14.39 -6.82
N ARG A 39 -14.00 14.69 -6.33
CA ARG A 39 -14.79 15.87 -6.70
C ARG A 39 -14.94 16.86 -5.54
N ALA A 40 -15.14 16.35 -4.32
CA ALA A 40 -15.25 17.15 -3.11
C ALA A 40 -14.90 16.34 -1.85
N SER A 41 -14.56 17.03 -0.77
CA SER A 41 -14.41 16.44 0.55
C SER A 41 -15.10 17.36 1.57
N PRO A 42 -16.41 17.20 1.76
CA PRO A 42 -17.19 18.12 2.59
C PRO A 42 -16.95 17.96 4.09
N LEU A 43 -16.48 16.80 4.53
CA LEU A 43 -16.13 16.47 5.91
C LEU A 43 -14.80 15.69 5.94
N PRO A 44 -14.09 15.65 7.07
CA PRO A 44 -12.80 14.94 7.19
C PRO A 44 -12.84 13.47 6.80
N ASP A 45 -13.97 12.81 6.99
CA ASP A 45 -14.19 11.37 6.74
C ASP A 45 -15.12 11.10 5.54
N VAL A 46 -15.45 12.15 4.74
CA VAL A 46 -16.36 12.04 3.58
C VAL A 46 -15.64 12.52 2.31
N LEU A 47 -15.62 11.65 1.31
CA LEU A 47 -15.15 11.95 -0.03
C LEU A 47 -16.30 11.80 -1.02
N VAL A 48 -16.50 12.79 -1.87
CA VAL A 48 -17.39 12.71 -3.03
C VAL A 48 -16.50 12.43 -4.25
N ALA A 49 -16.77 11.33 -4.94
CA ALA A 49 -15.97 10.87 -6.06
C ALA A 49 -16.81 10.71 -7.32
N ALA A 50 -16.18 10.87 -8.48
CA ALA A 50 -16.77 10.49 -9.74
C ALA A 50 -16.91 8.96 -9.80
N ARG A 51 -18.03 8.51 -10.36
CA ARG A 51 -18.19 7.10 -10.70
C ARG A 51 -17.32 6.79 -11.91
N CYS A 52 -16.58 5.69 -11.85
CA CYS A 52 -15.77 5.18 -12.95
C CYS A 52 -15.85 3.65 -13.03
N GLN A 53 -15.38 3.10 -14.11
CA GLN A 53 -15.22 1.65 -14.27
C GLN A 53 -13.83 1.28 -13.76
N ALA A 54 -13.75 0.66 -12.56
CA ALA A 54 -12.49 0.19 -12.01
C ALA A 54 -11.89 -0.93 -12.87
N PHE A 55 -10.58 -0.92 -13.07
CA PHE A 55 -9.87 -2.06 -13.65
C PHE A 55 -9.81 -3.21 -12.62
N PRO A 56 -9.93 -4.47 -13.04
CA PRO A 56 -9.85 -5.64 -12.16
C PRO A 56 -8.39 -6.00 -11.84
N VAL A 57 -7.58 -5.00 -11.52
CA VAL A 57 -6.13 -5.10 -11.25
C VAL A 57 -5.75 -4.13 -10.14
N GLU A 58 -4.97 -4.60 -9.19
CA GLU A 58 -4.29 -3.76 -8.22
C GLU A 58 -2.83 -3.54 -8.64
N PHE A 59 -2.37 -2.29 -8.62
CA PHE A 59 -1.02 -1.91 -9.01
C PHE A 59 -0.16 -1.80 -7.75
N VAL A 60 0.51 -2.89 -7.37
CA VAL A 60 1.41 -2.90 -6.22
C VAL A 60 2.78 -2.44 -6.65
N VAL A 61 3.21 -1.26 -6.19
CA VAL A 61 4.54 -0.71 -6.47
C VAL A 61 5.44 -0.91 -5.26
N ARG A 62 6.66 -1.39 -5.51
CA ARG A 62 7.63 -1.74 -4.45
C ARG A 62 8.98 -1.08 -4.72
N GLY A 63 9.53 -0.43 -3.70
CA GLY A 63 10.91 0.07 -3.67
C GLY A 63 11.84 -0.82 -2.82
N TYR A 64 11.28 -1.79 -2.10
CA TYR A 64 12.01 -2.69 -1.19
C TYR A 64 11.49 -4.12 -1.29
N ILE A 65 12.39 -5.10 -1.10
CA ILE A 65 12.00 -6.51 -1.02
C ILE A 65 11.61 -6.85 0.42
N THR A 66 10.30 -6.91 0.67
CA THR A 66 9.74 -7.14 2.02
C THR A 66 8.39 -7.85 1.97
N GLY A 67 7.77 -7.98 3.13
CA GLY A 67 6.45 -8.55 3.33
C GLY A 67 6.48 -9.92 4.01
N SER A 68 5.32 -10.33 4.49
CA SER A 68 5.16 -11.53 5.32
C SER A 68 3.93 -12.36 4.93
N THR A 69 3.11 -11.88 3.99
CA THR A 69 1.96 -12.62 3.45
C THR A 69 2.37 -13.59 2.34
N SER A 70 1.48 -14.51 1.97
CA SER A 70 1.72 -15.46 0.87
C SER A 70 2.01 -14.76 -0.47
N THR A 71 1.38 -13.61 -0.73
CA THR A 71 1.54 -12.81 -1.95
C THR A 71 2.64 -11.75 -1.86
N SER A 72 3.50 -11.76 -0.83
CA SER A 72 4.58 -10.77 -0.72
C SER A 72 5.82 -11.20 -1.50
N LEU A 73 6.49 -10.24 -2.12
CA LEU A 73 7.70 -10.46 -2.91
C LEU A 73 8.78 -11.20 -2.10
N TRP A 74 9.01 -10.82 -0.82
CA TRP A 74 10.00 -11.51 0.01
C TRP A 74 9.66 -12.98 0.24
N THR A 75 8.38 -13.33 0.41
CA THR A 75 7.97 -14.73 0.63
C THR A 75 8.30 -15.60 -0.58
N HIS A 76 7.99 -15.12 -1.79
CA HIS A 76 8.34 -15.81 -3.04
C HIS A 76 9.86 -15.92 -3.22
N TYR A 77 10.58 -14.83 -3.06
CA TYR A 77 12.04 -14.80 -3.20
C TYR A 77 12.74 -15.73 -2.19
N LYS A 78 12.33 -15.72 -0.93
CA LYS A 78 12.84 -16.60 0.13
C LYS A 78 12.62 -18.08 -0.19
N ASN A 79 11.52 -18.43 -0.86
CA ASN A 79 11.20 -19.78 -1.30
C ASN A 79 11.96 -20.23 -2.57
N GLY A 80 12.85 -19.38 -3.10
CA GLY A 80 13.71 -19.70 -4.23
C GLY A 80 13.24 -19.15 -5.57
N GLU A 81 12.07 -18.50 -5.62
CA GLU A 81 11.61 -17.85 -6.84
C GLU A 81 12.47 -16.63 -7.17
N ARG A 82 12.83 -16.47 -8.45
CA ARG A 82 13.62 -15.35 -8.95
C ARG A 82 12.86 -14.50 -9.96
N THR A 83 11.76 -15.01 -10.47
CA THR A 83 10.83 -14.26 -11.34
C THR A 83 9.51 -14.08 -10.59
N TYR A 84 9.04 -12.85 -10.47
CA TYR A 84 7.79 -12.53 -9.79
C TYR A 84 7.02 -11.46 -10.59
N CYS A 85 5.76 -11.73 -10.95
CA CYS A 85 4.94 -10.89 -11.84
C CYS A 85 5.64 -10.57 -13.19
N GLY A 86 6.42 -11.50 -13.74
CA GLY A 86 7.18 -11.32 -14.97
C GLY A 86 8.46 -10.47 -14.84
N ILE A 87 8.92 -10.18 -13.61
CA ILE A 87 10.12 -9.40 -13.31
C ILE A 87 11.17 -10.33 -12.69
N ASP A 88 12.39 -10.32 -13.22
CA ASP A 88 13.51 -11.10 -12.71
C ASP A 88 14.26 -10.35 -11.61
N PHE A 89 14.57 -11.04 -10.52
CA PHE A 89 15.32 -10.53 -9.39
C PHE A 89 16.67 -11.24 -9.25
N PRO A 90 17.77 -10.50 -9.01
CA PRO A 90 19.10 -11.09 -8.86
C PRO A 90 19.19 -11.95 -7.60
N ASP A 91 20.18 -12.86 -7.58
CA ASP A 91 20.54 -13.59 -6.37
C ASP A 91 21.14 -12.67 -5.29
N GLY A 92 21.04 -13.09 -4.03
CA GLY A 92 21.72 -12.43 -2.92
C GLY A 92 20.93 -11.26 -2.28
N LEU A 93 19.68 -11.00 -2.71
CA LEU A 93 18.84 -10.03 -2.01
C LEU A 93 18.50 -10.52 -0.60
N VAL A 94 18.49 -9.60 0.35
CA VAL A 94 18.09 -9.86 1.73
C VAL A 94 16.78 -9.15 2.08
N LYS A 95 16.07 -9.66 3.09
CA LYS A 95 14.80 -9.08 3.54
C LYS A 95 14.96 -7.60 3.87
N ASN A 96 13.98 -6.80 3.47
CA ASN A 96 13.93 -5.35 3.70
C ASN A 96 15.00 -4.53 2.94
N GLN A 97 15.72 -5.13 2.02
CA GLN A 97 16.70 -4.42 1.16
C GLN A 97 15.98 -3.53 0.16
N LYS A 98 16.56 -2.35 -0.11
CA LYS A 98 16.13 -1.48 -1.18
C LYS A 98 16.40 -2.14 -2.53
N LEU A 99 15.43 -2.13 -3.43
CA LEU A 99 15.57 -2.59 -4.80
C LEU A 99 16.41 -1.59 -5.63
N ALA A 100 17.04 -2.07 -6.71
CA ALA A 100 17.80 -1.21 -7.62
C ALA A 100 16.91 -0.14 -8.27
N GLU A 101 15.67 -0.50 -8.56
CA GLU A 101 14.63 0.37 -9.09
C GLU A 101 13.26 0.03 -8.50
N ASN A 102 12.33 0.97 -8.59
CA ASN A 102 10.94 0.70 -8.20
C ASN A 102 10.30 -0.24 -9.22
N VAL A 103 9.63 -1.28 -8.74
CA VAL A 103 8.96 -2.27 -9.59
C VAL A 103 7.46 -2.27 -9.35
N CYS A 104 6.68 -2.52 -10.42
CA CYS A 104 5.24 -2.73 -10.33
C CYS A 104 4.96 -4.22 -10.42
N THR A 105 4.44 -4.81 -9.36
CA THR A 105 4.11 -6.24 -9.22
C THR A 105 2.61 -6.37 -8.98
N PRO A 106 1.78 -6.34 -10.04
CA PRO A 106 0.34 -6.27 -9.91
C PRO A 106 -0.26 -7.55 -9.31
N THR A 107 -1.48 -7.40 -8.77
CA THR A 107 -2.33 -8.52 -8.38
C THR A 107 -3.68 -8.42 -9.10
N THR A 108 -4.34 -9.55 -9.25
CA THR A 108 -5.75 -9.58 -9.66
C THR A 108 -6.60 -8.96 -8.55
N LYS A 109 -7.79 -8.50 -8.92
CA LYS A 109 -8.84 -8.09 -7.98
C LYS A 109 -10.03 -9.01 -8.20
N ASP A 110 -9.86 -10.26 -7.80
CA ASP A 110 -10.86 -11.31 -7.98
C ASP A 110 -11.68 -11.50 -6.69
N ALA A 111 -12.83 -12.19 -6.81
CA ALA A 111 -13.81 -12.27 -5.73
C ALA A 111 -13.35 -13.11 -4.52
N GLU A 112 -12.40 -14.04 -4.70
CA GLU A 112 -11.95 -14.94 -3.64
C GLU A 112 -10.63 -14.49 -3.02
N HIS A 113 -9.58 -14.32 -3.82
CA HIS A 113 -8.25 -13.88 -3.36
C HIS A 113 -7.54 -13.11 -4.47
N ASP A 114 -6.75 -12.10 -4.07
CA ASP A 114 -5.85 -11.38 -4.96
C ASP A 114 -4.61 -12.23 -5.23
N GLU A 115 -4.32 -12.52 -6.50
CA GLU A 115 -3.18 -13.31 -6.91
C GLU A 115 -2.18 -12.48 -7.72
N PRO A 116 -0.85 -12.72 -7.54
CA PRO A 116 0.16 -12.10 -8.39
C PRO A 116 -0.08 -12.42 -9.86
N ILE A 117 0.00 -11.41 -10.72
CA ILE A 117 -0.19 -11.53 -12.16
C ILE A 117 0.89 -10.72 -12.90
N SER A 118 1.32 -11.18 -14.07
CA SER A 118 2.26 -10.40 -14.91
C SER A 118 1.52 -9.34 -15.73
N GLY A 119 2.25 -8.32 -16.19
CA GLY A 119 1.70 -7.34 -17.13
C GLY A 119 1.26 -7.97 -18.46
N GLU A 120 1.96 -9.00 -18.92
CA GLU A 120 1.63 -9.77 -20.10
C GLU A 120 0.29 -10.51 -19.92
N ASP A 121 0.10 -11.16 -18.76
CA ASP A 121 -1.14 -11.88 -18.45
C ASP A 121 -2.33 -10.94 -18.24
N ILE A 122 -2.12 -9.73 -17.70
CA ILE A 122 -3.17 -8.71 -17.61
C ILE A 122 -3.74 -8.38 -18.98
N VAL A 123 -2.87 -8.23 -19.97
CA VAL A 123 -3.26 -7.89 -21.35
C VAL A 123 -3.81 -9.11 -22.07
N SER A 124 -3.15 -10.26 -22.01
CA SER A 124 -3.56 -11.48 -22.71
C SER A 124 -4.91 -12.03 -22.22
N THR A 125 -5.23 -11.85 -20.94
CA THR A 125 -6.54 -12.23 -20.36
C THR A 125 -7.64 -11.17 -20.56
N GLY A 126 -7.32 -10.04 -21.22
CA GLY A 126 -8.28 -8.99 -21.52
C GLY A 126 -8.73 -8.15 -20.31
N ARG A 127 -8.00 -8.17 -19.21
CA ARG A 127 -8.28 -7.33 -18.02
C ARG A 127 -8.05 -5.84 -18.32
N MET A 128 -7.03 -5.54 -19.14
CA MET A 128 -6.71 -4.21 -19.66
C MET A 128 -6.15 -4.33 -21.07
N THR A 129 -6.25 -3.26 -21.87
CA THR A 129 -5.47 -3.15 -23.11
C THR A 129 -4.01 -2.85 -22.79
N GLN A 130 -3.10 -3.12 -23.74
CA GLN A 130 -1.68 -2.79 -23.58
C GLN A 130 -1.46 -1.30 -23.25
N ALA A 131 -2.16 -0.41 -23.98
CA ALA A 131 -2.06 1.02 -23.76
C ALA A 131 -2.51 1.45 -22.35
N GLN A 132 -3.62 0.90 -21.85
CA GLN A 132 -4.12 1.15 -20.50
C GLN A 132 -3.13 0.64 -19.43
N TRP A 133 -2.61 -0.56 -19.62
CA TRP A 133 -1.61 -1.13 -18.70
C TRP A 133 -0.35 -0.27 -18.63
N ASP A 134 0.23 0.09 -19.78
CA ASP A 134 1.45 0.89 -19.83
C ASP A 134 1.25 2.28 -19.22
N GLU A 135 0.12 2.94 -19.52
CA GLU A 135 -0.25 4.23 -18.97
C GLU A 135 -0.39 4.17 -17.44
N CYS A 136 -1.23 3.27 -16.93
CA CYS A 136 -1.50 3.17 -15.49
C CYS A 136 -0.24 2.75 -14.72
N ARG A 137 0.55 1.80 -15.25
CA ARG A 137 1.82 1.38 -14.66
C ARG A 137 2.81 2.54 -14.59
N GLY A 138 2.93 3.32 -15.67
CA GLY A 138 3.80 4.51 -15.70
C GLY A 138 3.38 5.56 -14.66
N LYS A 139 2.08 5.85 -14.56
CA LYS A 139 1.51 6.75 -13.56
C LYS A 139 1.75 6.24 -12.13
N ALA A 140 1.53 4.94 -11.87
CA ALA A 140 1.76 4.34 -10.56
C ALA A 140 3.21 4.47 -10.10
N LEU A 141 4.18 4.18 -10.97
CA LEU A 141 5.60 4.34 -10.69
C LEU A 141 5.99 5.81 -10.44
N ALA A 142 5.45 6.74 -11.22
CA ALA A 142 5.74 8.17 -11.05
C ALA A 142 5.14 8.74 -9.74
N ILE A 143 3.90 8.35 -9.39
CA ILE A 143 3.27 8.74 -8.12
C ILE A 143 4.06 8.16 -6.94
N PHE A 144 4.49 6.90 -7.03
CA PHE A 144 5.28 6.27 -5.98
C PHE A 144 6.64 6.94 -5.80
N ALA A 145 7.34 7.28 -6.88
CA ALA A 145 8.61 8.01 -6.82
C ALA A 145 8.44 9.39 -6.15
N ARG A 146 7.41 10.17 -6.53
CA ARG A 146 7.04 11.42 -5.86
C ARG A 146 6.74 11.19 -4.37
N GLY A 147 6.04 10.10 -4.04
CA GLY A 147 5.76 9.69 -2.67
C GLY A 147 7.02 9.40 -1.87
N GLN A 148 8.00 8.72 -2.46
CA GLN A 148 9.28 8.43 -1.82
C GLN A 148 10.09 9.71 -1.53
N GLU A 149 10.13 10.66 -2.47
CA GLU A 149 10.81 11.95 -2.28
C GLU A 149 10.22 12.75 -1.11
N ILE A 150 8.88 12.85 -1.07
CA ILE A 150 8.18 13.57 0.00
C ILE A 150 8.34 12.85 1.33
N ALA A 151 8.13 11.53 1.39
CA ALA A 151 8.32 10.74 2.59
C ALA A 151 9.75 10.88 3.16
N ALA A 152 10.77 10.80 2.30
CA ALA A 152 12.17 10.97 2.69
C ALA A 152 12.42 12.36 3.30
N SER A 153 11.86 13.43 2.73
CA SER A 153 11.97 14.79 3.28
C SER A 153 11.30 14.94 4.67
N ARG A 154 10.46 13.99 5.04
CA ARG A 154 9.71 13.92 6.32
C ARG A 154 10.25 12.87 7.29
N GLY A 155 11.42 12.30 7.02
CA GLY A 155 12.05 11.28 7.86
C GLY A 155 11.41 9.89 7.76
N LEU A 156 10.70 9.62 6.68
CA LEU A 156 10.02 8.36 6.41
C LEU A 156 10.63 7.66 5.19
N VAL A 157 10.53 6.34 5.17
CA VAL A 157 10.79 5.50 3.99
C VAL A 157 9.45 4.97 3.49
N LEU A 158 9.03 5.35 2.29
CA LEU A 158 7.90 4.74 1.60
C LEU A 158 8.40 3.46 0.90
N VAL A 159 7.91 2.34 1.36
CA VAL A 159 8.43 1.00 1.07
C VAL A 159 7.73 0.36 -0.12
N ASP A 160 6.42 0.29 -0.04
CA ASP A 160 5.52 -0.21 -1.06
C ASP A 160 4.14 0.41 -0.90
N THR A 161 3.33 0.28 -1.93
CA THR A 161 1.95 0.74 -1.94
C THR A 161 1.12 -0.06 -2.94
N LYS A 162 -0.20 0.01 -2.77
CA LYS A 162 -1.20 -0.47 -3.73
C LYS A 162 -1.97 0.73 -4.29
N PHE A 163 -2.07 0.81 -5.60
CA PHE A 163 -2.93 1.75 -6.31
C PHE A 163 -4.04 1.03 -7.06
N GLU A 164 -5.14 1.73 -7.26
CA GLU A 164 -6.21 1.31 -8.15
C GLU A 164 -6.48 2.39 -9.21
N PHE A 165 -6.80 1.96 -10.42
CA PHE A 165 -7.16 2.82 -11.54
C PHE A 165 -8.49 2.41 -12.14
N GLY A 166 -9.11 3.34 -12.83
CA GLY A 166 -10.34 3.07 -13.55
C GLY A 166 -10.49 4.00 -14.76
N LEU A 167 -11.49 3.72 -15.57
CA LEU A 167 -11.89 4.54 -16.70
C LEU A 167 -12.97 5.54 -16.27
N ALA A 168 -12.72 6.81 -16.50
CA ALA A 168 -13.73 7.85 -16.46
C ALA A 168 -14.71 7.71 -17.64
N GLU A 169 -15.80 8.47 -17.63
CA GLU A 169 -16.83 8.41 -18.69
C GLU A 169 -16.29 8.79 -20.08
N ASP A 170 -15.27 9.63 -20.16
CA ASP A 170 -14.58 10.04 -21.39
C ASP A 170 -13.49 9.05 -21.85
N GLY A 171 -13.28 7.95 -21.13
CA GLY A 171 -12.25 6.95 -21.41
C GLY A 171 -10.87 7.23 -20.84
N THR A 172 -10.69 8.31 -20.07
CA THR A 172 -9.42 8.66 -19.42
C THR A 172 -9.12 7.67 -18.29
N CYS A 173 -7.86 7.20 -18.20
CA CYS A 173 -7.39 6.41 -17.06
C CYS A 173 -7.13 7.33 -15.87
N ILE A 174 -7.88 7.19 -14.80
CA ILE A 174 -7.81 8.00 -13.59
C ILE A 174 -7.45 7.15 -12.35
N LEU A 175 -6.78 7.78 -11.39
CA LEU A 175 -6.45 7.19 -10.10
C LEU A 175 -7.70 7.17 -9.21
N ILE A 176 -7.96 6.06 -8.55
CA ILE A 176 -9.15 5.85 -7.71
C ILE A 176 -8.78 5.24 -6.37
N ASP A 177 -9.80 4.93 -5.55
CA ASP A 177 -9.69 4.32 -4.22
C ASP A 177 -8.93 5.22 -3.23
N GLU A 178 -7.79 4.79 -2.73
CA GLU A 178 -6.95 5.54 -1.79
C GLU A 178 -5.50 5.63 -2.28
N VAL A 179 -4.77 6.66 -1.85
CA VAL A 179 -3.40 6.93 -2.31
C VAL A 179 -2.46 7.12 -1.13
N LEU A 180 -1.42 6.27 -1.06
CA LEU A 180 -0.30 6.38 -0.14
C LEU A 180 -0.73 6.54 1.33
N THR A 181 -1.86 5.96 1.71
CA THR A 181 -2.37 5.97 3.08
C THR A 181 -1.64 4.92 3.93
N PRO A 182 -1.72 4.99 5.26
CA PRO A 182 -1.17 3.94 6.12
C PRO A 182 -1.84 2.56 5.96
N ASP A 183 -2.95 2.48 5.23
CA ASP A 183 -3.61 1.21 4.90
C ASP A 183 -3.14 0.62 3.58
N SER A 184 -3.00 1.43 2.54
CA SER A 184 -2.53 0.99 1.22
C SER A 184 -1.01 0.90 1.13
N SER A 185 -0.27 1.50 2.05
CA SER A 185 1.18 1.66 1.97
C SER A 185 1.89 1.23 3.24
N ARG A 186 3.16 0.87 3.09
CA ARG A 186 4.06 0.58 4.19
C ARG A 186 5.06 1.72 4.34
N TYR A 187 5.18 2.23 5.58
CA TYR A 187 6.13 3.29 5.94
C TYR A 187 7.04 2.83 7.05
N TRP A 188 8.35 3.06 6.90
CA TRP A 188 9.34 2.87 7.95
C TRP A 188 9.91 4.21 8.41
N LEU A 189 10.47 4.23 9.64
CA LEU A 189 11.21 5.38 10.15
C LEU A 189 12.61 5.41 9.55
N ALA A 190 12.94 6.49 8.83
CA ALA A 190 14.21 6.60 8.09
C ALA A 190 15.43 6.61 9.01
N HIS A 191 15.33 7.24 10.20
CA HIS A 191 16.46 7.42 11.11
C HIS A 191 17.04 6.10 11.68
N SER A 192 16.24 5.04 11.73
CA SER A 192 16.65 3.74 12.27
C SER A 192 16.83 2.66 11.22
N TYR A 193 16.37 2.90 9.97
CA TYR A 193 16.33 1.87 8.93
C TYR A 193 17.71 1.26 8.64
N GLU A 194 18.72 2.08 8.33
CA GLU A 194 20.05 1.59 7.93
C GLU A 194 20.72 0.75 9.04
N ALA A 195 20.67 1.23 10.27
CA ALA A 195 21.28 0.54 11.40
C ALA A 195 20.58 -0.81 11.70
N ARG A 196 19.25 -0.83 11.65
CA ARG A 196 18.46 -2.05 11.88
C ARG A 196 18.64 -3.05 10.75
N HIS A 197 18.63 -2.58 9.51
CA HIS A 197 18.85 -3.43 8.33
C HIS A 197 20.23 -4.07 8.36
N ALA A 198 21.29 -3.31 8.65
CA ALA A 198 22.65 -3.83 8.82
C ALA A 198 22.79 -4.85 9.97
N ALA A 199 21.97 -4.72 11.02
CA ALA A 199 21.90 -5.65 12.13
C ALA A 199 20.97 -6.87 11.87
N GLY A 200 20.36 -6.98 10.68
CA GLY A 200 19.40 -8.04 10.35
C GLY A 200 18.08 -7.94 11.11
N GLN A 201 17.75 -6.77 11.63
CA GLN A 201 16.51 -6.49 12.35
C GLN A 201 15.44 -5.93 11.41
N ASP A 202 14.17 -6.20 11.72
CA ASP A 202 13.06 -5.58 10.98
C ASP A 202 13.00 -4.07 11.24
N PRO A 203 12.71 -3.25 10.19
CA PRO A 203 12.53 -1.80 10.34
C PRO A 203 11.39 -1.43 11.28
N GLU A 204 11.45 -0.23 11.84
CA GLU A 204 10.37 0.32 12.65
C GLU A 204 9.22 0.80 11.76
N ASN A 205 8.05 0.18 11.94
CA ASN A 205 6.83 0.47 11.17
C ASN A 205 6.00 1.56 11.86
N ILE A 206 5.39 2.42 11.04
CA ILE A 206 4.42 3.42 11.50
C ILE A 206 2.99 3.12 11.02
N ASP A 207 2.81 2.00 10.34
CA ASP A 207 1.56 1.55 9.71
C ASP A 207 0.85 0.43 10.50
N LYS A 208 -0.13 -0.21 9.85
CA LYS A 208 -0.96 -1.29 10.41
C LYS A 208 -0.23 -2.59 10.76
N GLU A 209 1.00 -2.79 10.30
CA GLU A 209 1.77 -4.02 10.56
C GLU A 209 1.96 -4.27 12.06
N PHE A 210 2.06 -3.20 12.85
CA PHE A 210 2.10 -3.25 14.31
C PHE A 210 0.98 -4.11 14.94
N LEU A 211 -0.28 -3.91 14.53
CA LEU A 211 -1.40 -4.69 15.04
C LEU A 211 -1.41 -6.12 14.48
N ARG A 212 -1.00 -6.29 13.23
CA ARG A 212 -0.89 -7.62 12.59
C ARG A 212 0.11 -8.52 13.31
N LEU A 213 1.27 -7.99 13.67
CA LEU A 213 2.30 -8.72 14.42
C LEU A 213 1.77 -9.16 15.78
N TRP A 214 1.06 -8.29 16.51
CA TRP A 214 0.46 -8.63 17.80
C TRP A 214 -0.49 -9.83 17.72
N TYR A 215 -1.34 -9.89 16.69
CA TYR A 215 -2.24 -11.03 16.50
C TYR A 215 -1.48 -12.30 16.17
N ARG A 216 -0.49 -12.26 15.27
CA ARG A 216 0.31 -13.42 14.88
C ARG A 216 1.09 -14.05 16.02
N GLU A 217 1.47 -13.28 17.01
CA GLU A 217 2.14 -13.78 18.21
C GLU A 217 1.20 -14.52 19.17
N ARG A 218 -0.12 -14.32 19.05
CA ARG A 218 -1.10 -14.77 20.05
C ARG A 218 -2.13 -15.76 19.54
N CYS A 219 -2.32 -15.85 18.25
CA CYS A 219 -3.30 -16.74 17.63
C CYS A 219 -2.92 -17.03 16.17
N ASP A 220 -3.60 -18.01 15.56
CA ASP A 220 -3.62 -18.15 14.09
C ASP A 220 -4.83 -17.38 13.55
N PRO A 221 -4.65 -16.11 13.09
CA PRO A 221 -5.79 -15.26 12.73
C PRO A 221 -6.56 -15.74 11.50
N TYR A 222 -6.01 -16.70 10.73
CA TYR A 222 -6.71 -17.31 9.61
C TYR A 222 -7.55 -18.53 10.01
N LYS A 223 -7.11 -19.31 11.03
CA LYS A 223 -7.71 -20.59 11.37
C LYS A 223 -8.56 -20.56 12.63
N ASP A 224 -8.16 -19.73 13.61
CA ASP A 224 -8.86 -19.69 14.89
C ASP A 224 -10.27 -19.13 14.71
N GLU A 225 -11.28 -19.84 15.17
CA GLU A 225 -12.67 -19.42 15.09
C GLU A 225 -12.90 -18.11 15.85
N VAL A 226 -12.29 -17.98 17.02
CA VAL A 226 -12.35 -16.79 17.88
C VAL A 226 -10.94 -16.25 18.08
N ILE A 227 -10.75 -14.99 17.69
CA ILE A 227 -9.48 -14.26 17.93
C ILE A 227 -9.61 -13.37 19.17
N PRO A 228 -8.51 -13.13 19.92
CA PRO A 228 -8.54 -12.27 21.09
C PRO A 228 -8.89 -10.83 20.71
N ALA A 229 -9.58 -10.10 21.60
CA ALA A 229 -9.77 -8.67 21.44
C ALA A 229 -8.42 -7.94 21.61
N ALA A 230 -8.13 -6.97 20.72
CA ALA A 230 -6.95 -6.13 20.91
C ALA A 230 -7.12 -5.26 22.16
N PRO A 231 -6.10 -5.13 23.03
CA PRO A 231 -6.13 -4.21 24.17
C PRO A 231 -6.37 -2.77 23.72
N ASP A 232 -7.08 -1.99 24.55
CA ASP A 232 -7.39 -0.59 24.25
C ASP A 232 -6.12 0.26 24.06
N GLU A 233 -5.07 0.00 24.83
CA GLU A 233 -3.78 0.70 24.69
C GLU A 233 -3.17 0.48 23.30
N LEU A 234 -3.29 -0.74 22.77
CA LEU A 234 -2.79 -1.08 21.44
C LEU A 234 -3.60 -0.39 20.33
N VAL A 235 -4.91 -0.35 20.51
CA VAL A 235 -5.84 0.35 19.60
C VAL A 235 -5.59 1.86 19.60
N CYS A 236 -5.39 2.44 20.78
CA CYS A 236 -5.04 3.86 20.93
C CYS A 236 -3.67 4.19 20.32
N GLU A 237 -2.67 3.33 20.54
CA GLU A 237 -1.35 3.50 19.93
C GLU A 237 -1.42 3.43 18.39
N LEU A 238 -2.23 2.52 17.84
CA LEU A 238 -2.44 2.46 16.39
C LEU A 238 -3.10 3.74 15.87
N SER A 239 -4.13 4.25 16.56
CA SER A 239 -4.75 5.53 16.22
C SER A 239 -3.75 6.68 16.24
N ARG A 240 -2.91 6.76 17.27
CA ARG A 240 -1.84 7.75 17.40
C ARG A 240 -0.85 7.68 16.23
N ARG A 241 -0.45 6.47 15.82
CA ARG A 241 0.46 6.28 14.66
C ARG A 241 -0.15 6.75 13.34
N TYR A 242 -1.44 6.51 13.14
CA TYR A 242 -2.15 6.99 11.96
C TYR A 242 -2.19 8.52 11.91
N ILE A 243 -2.52 9.16 13.04
CA ILE A 243 -2.50 10.62 13.16
C ILE A 243 -1.08 11.17 12.94
N LEU A 244 -0.07 10.57 13.59
CA LEU A 244 1.33 10.96 13.42
C LEU A 244 1.77 10.87 11.95
N LEU A 245 1.38 9.81 11.22
CA LEU A 245 1.70 9.69 9.80
C LEU A 245 1.06 10.83 8.99
N TYR A 246 -0.21 11.16 9.27
CA TYR A 246 -0.86 12.30 8.65
C TYR A 246 -0.07 13.60 8.88
N GLU A 247 0.28 13.88 10.13
CA GLU A 247 1.01 15.12 10.48
C GLU A 247 2.40 15.17 9.83
N LEU A 248 3.13 14.05 9.83
CA LEU A 248 4.43 13.96 9.17
C LEU A 248 4.33 14.19 7.65
N ILE A 249 3.42 13.49 6.98
CA ILE A 249 3.28 13.55 5.52
C ILE A 249 2.78 14.94 5.07
N THR A 250 1.74 15.45 5.71
CA THR A 250 1.08 16.70 5.27
C THR A 250 1.76 17.95 5.81
N GLY A 251 2.44 17.85 6.95
CA GLY A 251 2.95 18.99 7.70
C GLY A 251 1.86 19.78 8.44
N GLY A 252 0.62 19.27 8.44
CA GLY A 252 -0.51 19.84 9.15
C GLY A 252 -0.66 19.23 10.55
N THR A 253 -1.59 19.77 11.33
CA THR A 253 -2.08 19.17 12.58
C THR A 253 -3.43 18.51 12.30
N PHE A 254 -3.64 17.32 12.89
CA PHE A 254 -4.89 16.57 12.74
C PHE A 254 -5.99 17.08 13.64
#